data_127ae839e97920896c1a6f9717db434b
#
_entry.id   127ae839e97920896c1a6f9717db434b
#
_cell.length_a   1.000
_cell.length_b   1.000
_cell.length_c   1.000
_cell.angle_alpha   90.00
_cell.angle_beta   90.00
_cell.angle_gamma   90.00
#
_symmetry.space_group_name_H-M   'P 1'
#
loop_
_entity.id
_entity.type
_entity.pdbx_description
1 polymer ?
#
loop_
_entity_poly.entity_id
_entity_poly.type
_entity_poly.pdbx_seq_one_letter_code
_entity_poly.pdbx_strand_id
1 'polypeptide(L)' 'MYTIDGCAIPIEVKSGHNSRLRSLHAFIDAAPVGVGVRVWSEPLAIDEVQTVVGHKPFRLINLPFYLLGNLEMLVRRYL' A
#
# COMPACT_ATOMS: atom_id res chain seq x y z
N MET A 1 -2.32 -7.52 -6.21
CA MET A 1 -2.54 -8.00 -4.83
C MET A 1 -1.48 -9.01 -4.45
N TYR A 2 -0.96 -8.93 -3.27
CA TYR A 2 0.10 -9.81 -2.79
C TYR A 2 -0.30 -10.40 -1.45
N THR A 3 -0.07 -11.69 -1.25
CA THR A 3 -0.45 -12.36 -0.01
C THR A 3 0.78 -12.63 0.84
N ILE A 4 0.77 -12.13 2.08
CA ILE A 4 1.86 -12.30 3.04
C ILE A 4 1.25 -12.78 4.35
N ASP A 5 1.71 -13.92 4.85
CA ASP A 5 1.24 -14.53 6.11
C ASP A 5 -0.29 -14.65 6.17
N GLY A 6 -0.90 -15.00 5.05
CA GLY A 6 -2.35 -15.14 4.95
C GLY A 6 -3.12 -13.83 4.76
N CYS A 7 -2.44 -12.70 4.76
CA CYS A 7 -3.05 -11.39 4.56
C CYS A 7 -2.90 -10.93 3.12
N ALA A 8 -3.99 -10.52 2.50
CA ALA A 8 -3.95 -9.94 1.15
C ALA A 8 -3.58 -8.46 1.26
N ILE A 9 -2.49 -8.07 0.62
CA ILE A 9 -1.97 -6.71 0.66
C ILE A 9 -2.24 -6.04 -0.69
N PRO A 10 -2.98 -4.92 -0.73
CA PRO A 10 -3.22 -4.22 -1.98
C PRO A 10 -1.97 -3.50 -2.46
N ILE A 11 -1.69 -3.62 -3.76
CA ILE A 11 -0.54 -2.97 -4.38
C ILE A 11 -1.05 -2.16 -5.58
N GLU A 12 -0.73 -0.87 -5.59
CA GLU A 12 -1.05 0.03 -6.70
C GLU A 12 0.25 0.53 -7.31
N VAL A 13 0.31 0.55 -8.65
CA VAL A 13 1.44 1.12 -9.36
C VAL A 13 1.08 2.52 -9.81
N LYS A 14 1.85 3.50 -9.38
CA LYS A 14 1.67 4.88 -9.81
C LYS A 14 2.23 5.03 -11.22
N SER A 15 1.37 5.33 -12.19
CA SER A 15 1.77 5.62 -13.55
C SER A 15 1.29 7.00 -13.96
N GLY A 16 2.22 7.87 -14.33
CA GLY A 16 1.90 9.21 -14.78
C GLY A 16 1.39 10.14 -13.68
N HIS A 17 0.62 11.15 -14.07
CA HIS A 17 0.16 12.21 -13.17
C HIS A 17 -1.13 11.88 -12.41
N ASN A 18 -1.81 10.79 -12.79
CA ASN A 18 -3.13 10.47 -12.27
C ASN A 18 -3.12 9.21 -11.41
N SER A 19 -2.27 9.18 -10.40
CA SER A 19 -2.31 8.04 -9.48
C SER A 19 -3.41 8.25 -8.46
N ARG A 20 -4.58 7.70 -8.76
CA ARG A 20 -5.68 7.66 -7.81
C ARG A 20 -5.61 6.35 -7.07
N LEU A 21 -5.58 6.42 -5.76
CA LEU A 21 -5.51 5.22 -4.91
C LEU A 21 -6.91 4.72 -4.52
N ARG A 22 -7.91 4.93 -5.36
CA ARG A 22 -9.30 4.54 -5.06
C ARG A 22 -9.45 3.06 -4.80
N SER A 23 -8.87 2.24 -5.65
CA SER A 23 -8.97 0.78 -5.50
C SER A 23 -8.28 0.32 -4.22
N LEU A 24 -7.13 0.92 -3.91
CA LEU A 24 -6.41 0.59 -2.70
C LEU A 24 -7.20 0.99 -1.46
N HIS A 25 -7.75 2.20 -1.44
CA HIS A 25 -8.57 2.67 -0.31
C HIS A 25 -9.80 1.81 -0.11
N ALA A 26 -10.50 1.46 -1.20
CA ALA A 26 -11.67 0.59 -1.12
C ALA A 26 -11.32 -0.78 -0.57
N PHE A 27 -10.18 -1.33 -0.99
CA PHE A 27 -9.72 -2.62 -0.49
C PHE A 27 -9.44 -2.56 1.01
N ILE A 28 -8.72 -1.52 1.46
CA ILE A 28 -8.39 -1.35 2.87
C ILE A 28 -9.66 -1.20 3.72
N ASP A 29 -10.68 -0.47 3.22
CA ASP A 29 -11.94 -0.34 3.92
C ASP A 29 -12.64 -1.67 4.13
N ALA A 30 -12.58 -2.55 3.14
CA ALA A 30 -13.29 -3.82 3.16
C ALA A 30 -12.50 -4.96 3.81
N ALA A 31 -11.19 -4.85 3.93
CA ALA A 31 -10.34 -5.94 4.37
C ALA A 31 -9.80 -5.70 5.79
N PRO A 32 -9.55 -6.76 6.56
CA PRO A 32 -8.94 -6.63 7.90
C PRO A 32 -7.43 -6.44 7.81
N VAL A 33 -6.97 -5.48 7.00
CA VAL A 33 -5.55 -5.23 6.80
C VAL A 33 -5.29 -3.73 6.96
N GLY A 34 -4.17 -3.41 7.58
CA GLY A 34 -3.80 -2.02 7.86
C GLY A 34 -2.58 -1.53 7.08
N VAL A 35 -2.23 -2.18 5.99
CA VAL A 35 -1.07 -1.82 5.18
C VAL A 35 -1.44 -1.88 3.70
N GLY A 36 -1.05 -0.87 2.96
CA GLY A 36 -1.15 -0.84 1.50
C GLY A 36 0.19 -0.44 0.89
N VAL A 37 0.40 -0.76 -0.36
CA VAL A 37 1.65 -0.45 -1.06
C VAL A 37 1.35 0.32 -2.33
N ARG A 38 2.05 1.43 -2.52
CA ARG A 38 2.07 2.16 -3.78
C ARG A 38 3.48 2.11 -4.36
N VAL A 39 3.61 1.58 -5.56
CA VAL A 39 4.91 1.55 -6.27
C VAL A 39 5.04 2.84 -7.05
N TRP A 40 6.14 3.55 -6.87
CA TRP A 40 6.37 4.84 -7.53
C TRP A 40 7.85 5.04 -7.89
N SER A 41 8.18 6.19 -8.45
CA SER A 41 9.55 6.52 -8.88
C SER A 41 10.31 7.38 -7.86
N GLU A 42 9.70 7.69 -6.73
CA GLU A 42 10.29 8.52 -5.69
C GLU A 42 10.92 7.66 -4.60
N PRO A 43 11.68 8.23 -3.66
CA PRO A 43 12.29 7.46 -2.57
C PRO A 43 11.26 6.76 -1.67
N LEU A 44 11.71 5.74 -0.96
CA LEU A 44 10.90 5.02 0.01
C LEU A 44 10.33 5.98 1.05
N ALA A 45 9.02 5.91 1.27
CA ALA A 45 8.34 6.71 2.28
C ALA A 45 7.19 5.90 2.87
N ILE A 46 6.99 6.04 4.19
CA ILE A 46 5.91 5.39 4.91
C ILE A 46 4.98 6.47 5.42
N ASP A 47 3.75 6.49 4.93
CA ASP A 47 2.75 7.47 5.33
C ASP A 47 1.66 6.82 6.18
N GLU A 48 1.22 7.51 7.21
CA GLU A 48 0.03 7.15 7.94
C GLU A 48 -1.14 7.92 7.36
N VAL A 49 -2.09 7.19 6.76
CA VAL A 49 -3.21 7.79 6.06
C VAL A 49 -4.52 7.14 6.50
N GLN A 50 -5.64 7.76 6.13
CA GLN A 50 -6.96 7.22 6.37
C GLN A 50 -7.66 7.00 5.04
N THR A 51 -8.49 5.96 4.96
CA THR A 51 -9.28 5.72 3.76
C THR A 51 -10.24 6.89 3.53
N VAL A 52 -10.52 7.17 2.25
CA VAL A 52 -11.33 8.34 1.87
C VAL A 52 -12.76 8.21 2.39
N VAL A 53 -13.36 7.03 2.30
CA VAL A 53 -14.77 6.83 2.65
C VAL A 53 -14.93 6.44 4.12
N GLY A 54 -14.25 5.39 4.55
CA GLY A 54 -14.44 4.84 5.89
C GLY A 54 -13.55 5.49 6.96
N HIS A 55 -12.61 6.36 6.58
CA HIS A 55 -11.64 6.99 7.48
C HIS A 55 -10.86 5.96 8.31
N LYS A 56 -10.70 4.75 7.79
CA LYS A 56 -9.92 3.71 8.46
C LYS A 56 -8.44 4.03 8.35
N PRO A 57 -7.71 4.11 9.47
CA PRO A 57 -6.27 4.39 9.42
C PRO A 57 -5.50 3.19 8.87
N PHE A 58 -4.51 3.47 8.04
CA PHE A 58 -3.61 2.45 7.53
C PHE A 58 -2.25 3.06 7.18
N ARG A 59 -1.25 2.21 7.03
CA ARG A 59 0.08 2.64 6.60
C ARG A 59 0.23 2.39 5.12
N LEU A 60 0.61 3.45 4.40
CA LEU A 60 0.89 3.38 2.97
C LEU A 60 2.39 3.33 2.76
N ILE A 61 2.89 2.21 2.27
CA ILE A 61 4.29 2.07 1.91
C ILE A 61 4.46 2.58 0.49
N ASN A 62 5.12 3.72 0.34
CA ASN A 62 5.46 4.27 -0.98
C ASN A 62 6.79 3.65 -1.38
N LEU A 63 6.73 2.63 -2.24
CA LEU A 63 7.87 1.78 -2.54
C LEU A 63 8.47 2.13 -3.89
N PRO A 64 9.77 2.54 -3.93
CA PRO A 64 10.44 2.71 -5.21
C PRO A 64 10.46 1.38 -5.98
N PHE A 65 10.26 1.43 -7.29
CA PHE A 65 10.17 0.21 -8.08
C PHE A 65 11.45 -0.66 -7.99
N TYR A 66 12.61 -0.04 -7.78
CA TYR A 66 13.85 -0.80 -7.65
C TYR A 66 13.97 -1.55 -6.32
N LEU A 67 13.07 -1.31 -5.36
CA LEU A 67 13.03 -2.04 -4.09
C LEU A 67 11.93 -3.10 -4.05
N LEU A 68 11.33 -3.45 -5.20
CA LEU A 68 10.28 -4.47 -5.22
C LEU A 68 10.74 -5.81 -4.66
N GLY A 69 12.02 -6.14 -4.78
CA GLY A 69 12.57 -7.35 -4.18
C GLY A 69 12.54 -7.37 -2.65
N ASN A 70 12.33 -6.21 -2.02
CA ASN A 70 12.25 -6.08 -0.57
C ASN A 70 10.80 -5.89 -0.06
N LEU A 71 9.83 -6.05 -0.96
CA LEU A 71 8.42 -5.80 -0.65
C LEU A 71 7.94 -6.58 0.56
N GLU A 72 8.17 -7.89 0.57
CA GLU A 72 7.69 -8.76 1.64
C GLU A 72 8.28 -8.37 2.98
N MET A 73 9.57 -8.11 3.04
CA MET A 73 10.24 -7.70 4.27
C MET A 73 9.67 -6.40 4.80
N LEU A 74 9.44 -5.42 3.92
CA LEU A 74 8.91 -4.12 4.31
C LEU A 74 7.48 -4.21 4.81
N VAL A 75 6.64 -4.97 4.12
CA VAL A 75 5.24 -5.15 4.53
C VAL A 75 5.16 -5.85 5.88
N ARG A 76 5.95 -6.89 6.10
CA ARG A 76 5.96 -7.61 7.38
C ARG A 76 6.31 -6.71 8.55
N ARG A 77 7.16 -5.72 8.33
CA ARG A 77 7.54 -4.79 9.38
C ARG A 77 6.36 -3.98 9.90
N TYR A 78 5.37 -3.74 9.06
CA TYR A 78 4.23 -2.88 9.39
C TYR A 78 2.90 -3.62 9.53
N LEU A 79 2.91 -4.93 9.36
CA LEU A 79 1.71 -5.75 9.58
C LEU A 79 1.31 -5.87 11.05
#